data_cc95807269b38bb03fe78f8a6db809af
#
_entry.id   cc95807269b38bb03fe78f8a6db809af
#
_cell.length_a   1.000
_cell.length_b   1.000
_cell.length_c   1.000
_cell.angle_alpha   90.00
_cell.angle_beta   90.00
_cell.angle_gamma   90.00
#
_symmetry.space_group_name_H-M   'P 1'
#
loop_
_entity.id
_entity.type
_entity.pdbx_description
1 polymer ?
#
loop_
_entity_poly.entity_id
_entity_poly.type
_entity_poly.pdbx_seq_one_letter_code
_entity_poly.pdbx_strand_id
1 'polypeptide(L)'
;MLQIGEFSRLSRISVRMLRHYDQVGLLKPAEQDAQTGYRRYAASQLAEANRITVLRDLGFPIREIGRLAHADDGELARALDDRARELEEGIGREQRRLADLRRFRQEVE
;
A
#
# COMPACT_ATOMS: atom_id res chain seq x y z
N MET A 1 -12.87 -2.32 -21.11
CA MET A 1 -11.54 -1.91 -20.61
C MET A 1 -11.52 -0.43 -20.32
N LEU A 2 -10.84 -0.05 -19.26
CA LEU A 2 -10.73 1.34 -18.83
C LEU A 2 -9.38 1.90 -19.26
N GLN A 3 -9.38 3.14 -19.75
CA GLN A 3 -8.14 3.85 -19.98
C GLN A 3 -7.54 4.27 -18.63
N ILE A 4 -6.24 4.54 -18.60
CA ILE A 4 -5.53 4.84 -17.35
C ILE A 4 -6.15 6.03 -16.59
N GLY A 5 -6.63 7.05 -17.30
CA GLY A 5 -7.27 8.20 -16.66
C GLY A 5 -8.57 7.85 -15.95
N GLU A 6 -9.39 6.98 -16.58
CA GLU A 6 -10.62 6.49 -15.99
C GLU A 6 -10.35 5.61 -14.78
N PHE A 7 -9.39 4.69 -14.94
CA PHE A 7 -8.99 3.80 -13.87
C PHE A 7 -8.44 4.59 -12.67
N SER A 8 -7.67 5.64 -12.94
CA SER A 8 -7.17 6.54 -11.90
C SER A 8 -8.30 7.18 -11.10
N ARG A 9 -9.34 7.69 -11.80
CA ARG A 9 -10.49 8.30 -11.12
C ARG A 9 -11.24 7.32 -10.25
N LEU A 10 -11.46 6.10 -10.75
CA LEU A 10 -12.23 5.08 -10.05
C LEU A 10 -11.45 4.45 -8.88
N SER A 11 -10.15 4.23 -9.07
CA SER A 11 -9.30 3.62 -8.04
C SER A 11 -8.79 4.62 -7.01
N ARG A 12 -8.84 5.92 -7.33
CA ARG A 12 -8.24 7.00 -6.56
C ARG A 12 -6.72 6.89 -6.43
N ILE A 13 -6.10 6.21 -7.38
CA ILE A 13 -4.64 6.16 -7.51
C ILE A 13 -4.27 7.07 -8.66
N SER A 14 -3.30 7.98 -8.45
CA SER A 14 -2.90 8.91 -9.50
C SER A 14 -2.35 8.15 -10.72
N VAL A 15 -2.47 8.76 -11.90
CA VAL A 15 -1.88 8.21 -13.13
C VAL A 15 -0.39 7.98 -12.95
N ARG A 16 0.30 8.91 -12.31
CA ARG A 16 1.73 8.80 -12.02
C ARG A 16 2.03 7.56 -11.18
N MET A 17 1.23 7.32 -10.14
CA MET A 17 1.42 6.16 -9.27
C MET A 17 1.08 4.87 -10.00
N LEU A 18 0.05 4.86 -10.84
CA LEU A 18 -0.30 3.69 -11.65
C LEU A 18 0.84 3.32 -12.59
N ARG A 19 1.51 4.30 -13.20
CA ARG A 19 2.68 4.05 -14.04
C ARG A 19 3.83 3.48 -13.23
N HIS A 20 4.02 3.98 -12.02
CA HIS A 20 5.05 3.45 -11.13
C HIS A 20 4.75 2.00 -10.74
N TYR A 21 3.51 1.69 -10.40
CA TYR A 21 3.09 0.32 -10.07
C TYR A 21 3.30 -0.64 -11.23
N ASP A 22 3.09 -0.17 -12.47
CA ASP A 22 3.38 -0.97 -13.65
C ASP A 22 4.89 -1.25 -13.76
N GLN A 23 5.71 -0.22 -13.59
CA GLN A 23 7.17 -0.34 -13.69
C GLN A 23 7.75 -1.33 -12.68
N VAL A 24 7.25 -1.32 -11.46
CA VAL A 24 7.75 -2.21 -10.40
C VAL A 24 7.02 -3.56 -10.36
N GLY A 25 6.05 -3.76 -11.26
CA GLY A 25 5.33 -5.02 -11.37
C GLY A 25 4.26 -5.24 -10.32
N LEU A 26 3.88 -4.21 -9.58
CA LEU A 26 2.86 -4.32 -8.52
C LEU A 26 1.45 -4.41 -9.08
N LEU A 27 1.15 -3.60 -10.08
CA LEU A 27 -0.15 -3.59 -10.76
C LEU A 27 0.07 -3.29 -12.23
N LYS A 28 -0.03 -4.32 -13.06
CA LYS A 28 0.18 -4.17 -14.50
C LYS A 28 -1.15 -3.98 -15.21
N PRO A 29 -1.20 -3.13 -16.26
CA PRO A 29 -2.42 -3.02 -17.06
C PRO A 29 -2.73 -4.35 -17.74
N ALA A 30 -4.03 -4.62 -17.94
CA ALA A 30 -4.46 -5.81 -18.63
C ALA A 30 -3.97 -5.82 -20.09
N GLU A 31 -3.87 -4.62 -20.70
CA GLU A 31 -3.38 -4.44 -22.05
C GLU A 31 -2.51 -3.20 -22.15
N GLN A 32 -1.50 -3.26 -23.00
CA GLN A 32 -0.70 -2.09 -23.36
C GLN A 32 -0.44 -2.12 -24.86
N ASP A 33 -0.76 -1.02 -25.54
CA ASP A 33 -0.52 -0.89 -26.97
C ASP A 33 0.99 -0.81 -27.22
N ALA A 34 1.50 -1.69 -28.07
CA ALA A 34 2.93 -1.78 -28.36
C ALA A 34 3.46 -0.54 -29.11
N GLN A 35 2.61 0.14 -29.87
CA GLN A 35 3.01 1.30 -30.67
C GLN A 35 2.88 2.62 -29.91
N THR A 36 1.74 2.80 -29.22
CA THR A 36 1.43 4.06 -28.52
C THR A 36 1.84 4.06 -27.05
N GLY A 37 1.98 2.87 -26.47
CA GLY A 37 2.24 2.71 -25.05
C GLY A 37 1.01 2.93 -24.17
N TYR A 38 -0.17 3.15 -24.77
CA TYR A 38 -1.40 3.36 -24.01
C TYR A 38 -1.74 2.13 -23.19
N ARG A 39 -2.09 2.36 -21.93
CA ARG A 39 -2.42 1.33 -20.96
C ARG A 39 -3.93 1.24 -20.78
N ARG A 40 -4.43 -0.01 -20.70
CA ARG A 40 -5.84 -0.28 -20.45
C ARG A 40 -5.96 -1.27 -19.30
N TYR A 41 -6.90 -0.99 -18.41
CA TYR A 41 -7.13 -1.77 -17.21
C TYR A 41 -8.50 -2.44 -17.27
N ALA A 42 -8.58 -3.66 -16.76
CA ALA A 42 -9.86 -4.34 -16.61
C ALA A 42 -10.60 -3.79 -15.39
N ALA A 43 -11.93 -3.77 -15.45
CA ALA A 43 -12.73 -3.35 -14.30
C ALA A 43 -12.45 -4.21 -13.06
N SER A 44 -12.16 -5.50 -13.28
CA SER A 44 -11.81 -6.43 -12.19
C SER A 44 -10.54 -6.02 -11.43
N GLN A 45 -9.68 -5.21 -12.04
CA GLN A 45 -8.46 -4.72 -11.39
C GLN A 45 -8.72 -3.63 -10.36
N LEU A 46 -9.95 -3.09 -10.31
CA LEU A 46 -10.30 -2.11 -9.27
C LEU A 46 -10.24 -2.73 -7.86
N ALA A 47 -10.66 -3.98 -7.71
CA ALA A 47 -10.57 -4.67 -6.42
C ALA A 47 -9.11 -4.88 -6.01
N GLU A 48 -8.25 -5.26 -6.95
CA GLU A 48 -6.82 -5.41 -6.72
C GLU A 48 -6.19 -4.07 -6.33
N ALA A 49 -6.52 -3.00 -7.07
CA ALA A 49 -6.04 -1.66 -6.77
C ALA A 49 -6.45 -1.20 -5.37
N ASN A 50 -7.68 -1.50 -4.97
CA ASN A 50 -8.17 -1.16 -3.63
C ASN A 50 -7.38 -1.89 -2.54
N ARG A 51 -7.11 -3.18 -2.75
CA ARG A 51 -6.33 -3.97 -1.79
C ARG A 51 -4.91 -3.40 -1.64
N ILE A 52 -4.29 -3.04 -2.76
CA ILE A 52 -2.96 -2.40 -2.76
C ILE A 52 -2.98 -1.11 -1.94
N THR A 53 -3.97 -0.27 -2.15
CA THR A 53 -4.10 1.00 -1.43
C THR A 53 -4.25 0.78 0.08
N VAL A 54 -5.11 -0.14 0.48
CA VAL A 54 -5.32 -0.47 1.89
C VAL A 54 -4.03 -0.96 2.54
N LEU A 55 -3.32 -1.88 1.90
CA LEU A 55 -2.07 -2.42 2.44
C LEU A 55 -0.98 -1.35 2.53
N ARG A 56 -0.90 -0.48 1.51
CA ARG A 56 0.03 0.64 1.53
C ARG A 56 -0.24 1.56 2.73
N ASP A 57 -1.49 1.91 2.95
CA ASP A 57 -1.89 2.81 4.03
C ASP A 57 -1.65 2.19 5.42
N LEU A 58 -1.63 0.87 5.50
CA LEU A 58 -1.28 0.15 6.74
C LEU A 58 0.23 0.03 6.95
N GLY A 59 1.03 0.51 6.01
CA GLY A 59 2.47 0.57 6.15
C GLY A 59 3.25 -0.62 5.62
N PHE A 60 2.62 -1.49 4.81
CA PHE A 60 3.34 -2.59 4.20
C PHE A 60 4.26 -2.08 3.09
N PRO A 61 5.49 -2.61 2.98
CA PRO A 61 6.38 -2.26 1.87
C PRO A 61 5.89 -2.85 0.55
N ILE A 62 6.28 -2.22 -0.56
CA ILE A 62 5.79 -2.57 -1.91
C ILE A 62 5.95 -4.05 -2.21
N ARG A 63 7.10 -4.66 -1.89
CA ARG A 63 7.34 -6.07 -2.18
C ARG A 63 6.38 -6.99 -1.43
N GLU A 64 6.02 -6.65 -0.20
CA GLU A 64 5.04 -7.43 0.56
C GLU A 64 3.63 -7.22 0.01
N ILE A 65 3.29 -6.01 -0.40
CA ILE A 65 2.00 -5.71 -1.03
C ILE A 65 1.82 -6.57 -2.27
N GLY A 66 2.86 -6.70 -3.10
CA GLY A 66 2.81 -7.54 -4.30
C GLY A 66 2.44 -8.99 -4.00
N ARG A 67 2.98 -9.54 -2.91
CA ARG A 67 2.67 -10.89 -2.46
C ARG A 67 1.26 -10.97 -1.87
N LEU A 68 0.91 -10.04 -1.00
CA LEU A 68 -0.35 -10.06 -0.26
C LEU A 68 -1.57 -9.71 -1.12
N ALA A 69 -1.38 -8.95 -2.19
CA ALA A 69 -2.47 -8.59 -3.10
C ALA A 69 -3.13 -9.81 -3.73
N HIS A 70 -2.40 -10.92 -3.86
CA HIS A 70 -2.87 -12.17 -4.45
C HIS A 70 -2.88 -13.34 -3.47
N ALA A 71 -2.65 -13.07 -2.18
CA ALA A 71 -2.62 -14.10 -1.15
C ALA A 71 -4.03 -14.59 -0.83
N ASP A 72 -4.12 -15.82 -0.32
CA ASP A 72 -5.39 -16.32 0.20
C ASP A 72 -5.73 -15.62 1.53
N ASP A 73 -6.97 -15.80 1.99
CA ASP A 73 -7.47 -15.13 3.18
C ASP A 73 -6.67 -15.48 4.44
N GLY A 74 -6.25 -16.72 4.55
CA GLY A 74 -5.47 -17.16 5.72
C GLY A 74 -4.11 -16.49 5.78
N GLU A 75 -3.41 -16.43 4.65
CA GLU A 75 -2.11 -15.76 4.56
C GLU A 75 -2.24 -14.27 4.82
N LEU A 76 -3.25 -13.64 4.23
CA LEU A 76 -3.50 -12.24 4.44
C LEU A 76 -3.82 -11.94 5.91
N ALA A 77 -4.68 -12.74 6.53
CA ALA A 77 -5.03 -12.56 7.94
C ALA A 77 -3.80 -12.63 8.84
N ARG A 78 -2.91 -13.59 8.60
CA ARG A 78 -1.67 -13.71 9.39
C ARG A 78 -0.78 -12.47 9.24
N ALA A 79 -0.64 -11.96 8.02
CA ALA A 79 0.15 -10.77 7.77
C ALA A 79 -0.45 -9.54 8.48
N LEU A 80 -1.77 -9.41 8.47
CA LEU A 80 -2.46 -8.32 9.16
C LEU A 80 -2.28 -8.42 10.67
N ASP A 81 -2.37 -9.62 11.24
CA ASP A 81 -2.13 -9.83 12.67
C ASP A 81 -0.69 -9.47 13.06
N ASP A 82 0.28 -9.86 12.25
CA ASP A 82 1.69 -9.52 12.48
C ASP A 82 1.91 -8.01 12.42
N ARG A 83 1.27 -7.34 11.45
CA ARG A 83 1.37 -5.88 11.34
C ARG A 83 0.74 -5.18 12.55
N ALA A 84 -0.39 -5.70 13.04
CA ALA A 84 -1.03 -5.17 14.24
C ALA A 84 -0.07 -5.23 15.44
N ARG A 85 0.62 -6.36 15.62
CA ARG A 85 1.59 -6.50 16.70
C ARG A 85 2.75 -5.52 16.57
N GLU A 86 3.26 -5.34 15.35
CA GLU A 86 4.33 -4.36 15.10
C GLU A 86 3.90 -2.95 15.48
N LEU A 87 2.67 -2.57 15.11
CA LEU A 87 2.13 -1.26 15.44
C LEU A 87 1.96 -1.08 16.95
N GLU A 88 1.44 -2.09 17.63
CA GLU A 88 1.27 -2.08 19.09
C GLU A 88 2.62 -1.90 19.80
N GLU A 89 3.62 -2.65 19.37
CA GLU A 89 4.98 -2.54 19.92
C GLU A 89 5.57 -1.15 19.66
N GLY A 90 5.34 -0.61 18.45
CA GLY A 90 5.78 0.74 18.10
C GLY A 90 5.14 1.82 18.95
N ILE A 91 3.83 1.69 19.19
CA ILE A 91 3.10 2.61 20.07
C ILE A 91 3.69 2.55 21.49
N GLY A 92 3.95 1.35 22.00
CA GLY A 92 4.55 1.19 23.31
C GLY A 92 5.92 1.84 23.42
N ARG A 93 6.76 1.67 22.38
CA ARG A 93 8.07 2.33 22.34
C ARG A 93 7.95 3.85 22.34
N GLU A 94 7.02 4.38 21.55
CA GLU A 94 6.82 5.84 21.49
C GLU A 94 6.27 6.40 22.81
N GLN A 95 5.39 5.66 23.46
CA GLN A 95 4.90 6.05 24.80
C GLN A 95 6.03 6.14 25.81
N ARG A 96 6.96 5.18 25.79
CA ARG A 96 8.14 5.19 26.69
C ARG A 96 9.06 6.37 26.35
N ARG A 97 9.29 6.64 25.08
CA ARG A 97 10.10 7.78 24.66
C ARG A 97 9.50 9.09 25.13
N LEU A 98 8.20 9.21 24.99
CA LEU A 98 7.50 10.42 25.44
C LEU A 98 7.64 10.62 26.95
N ALA A 99 7.48 9.54 27.73
CA ALA A 99 7.64 9.60 29.17
C ALA A 99 9.07 9.98 29.55
N ASP A 100 10.07 9.39 28.90
CA ASP A 100 11.47 9.68 29.14
C ASP A 100 11.82 11.13 28.77
N LEU A 101 11.29 11.61 27.65
CA LEU A 101 11.49 12.99 27.21
C LEU A 101 10.94 13.99 28.27
N ARG A 102 9.71 13.73 28.72
CA ARG A 102 9.06 14.62 29.72
C ARG A 102 9.82 14.64 31.03
N ARG A 103 10.34 13.50 31.46
CA ARG A 103 11.13 13.39 32.67
C ARG A 103 12.43 14.18 32.53
N PHE A 104 13.13 14.01 31.41
CA PHE A 104 14.35 14.76 31.12
C PHE A 104 14.10 16.26 31.02
N ARG A 105 12.97 16.63 30.38
CA ARG A 105 12.60 18.06 30.27
C ARG A 105 12.45 18.72 31.61
N GLN A 106 11.97 18.02 32.63
CA GLN A 106 11.84 18.55 34.00
C GLN A 106 13.19 18.84 34.65
N GLU A 107 14.23 18.12 34.27
CA GLU A 107 15.58 18.33 34.78
C GLU A 107 16.27 19.54 34.14
N VAL A 108 15.74 20.03 33.03
CA VAL A 108 16.31 21.18 32.31
C VAL A 108 15.51 22.43 32.65
N GLU A 109 16.19 23.44 33.15
CA GLU A 109 15.60 24.73 33.52
C GLU A 109 15.19 25.58 32.28
#